data_89daa0789d43bc19f00e1de5d00d3c19
#
_entry.id   89daa0789d43bc19f00e1de5d00d3c19
#
_cell.length_a   1.000
_cell.length_b   1.000
_cell.length_c   1.000
_cell.angle_alpha   90.00
_cell.angle_beta   90.00
_cell.angle_gamma   90.00
#
_symmetry.space_group_name_H-M   'P 1'
#
loop_
_entity.id
_entity.type
_entity.pdbx_description
1 polymer ?
#
loop_
_entity_poly.entity_id
_entity_poly.type
_entity_poly.pdbx_seq_one_letter_code
_entity_poly.pdbx_strand_id
1 'polypeptide(L)'
;MNNIYKKLHNACNTAGSVKKATKVKGMHFNPLLHDDVLRVSMEALLGNGLYPTCSYVTDVNDKCVIVTCTMKIHDVDAPDNFVMIDGCTAMGGLDKFGTGQAMSYARKYAFLNALNLKTGLDLEDGYNATPFKQNSAEKSVEANPQYADDNVDVEEIKGQIKNTKTIEQFNLVRSKYKDQIQYLIKNNLRAYRQVSDIAETHSIKLNTNGQR
;
A
#
# COMPACT_ATOMS: atom_id res chain seq x y z
N MET A 1 -35.72 -7.44 7.79
CA MET A 1 -35.21 -6.45 6.81
C MET A 1 -33.72 -6.62 6.67
N ASN A 2 -33.25 -7.03 5.49
CA ASN A 2 -31.80 -7.02 5.19
C ASN A 2 -31.38 -5.54 5.08
N ASN A 3 -30.56 -5.08 6.00
CA ASN A 3 -30.07 -3.71 6.01
C ASN A 3 -28.90 -3.61 5.00
N ILE A 4 -28.98 -2.69 4.03
CA ILE A 4 -27.94 -2.44 3.04
C ILE A 4 -26.55 -2.20 3.67
N TYR A 5 -26.51 -1.52 4.82
CA TYR A 5 -25.26 -1.29 5.56
C TYR A 5 -24.67 -2.59 6.11
N LYS A 6 -25.51 -3.59 6.46
CA LYS A 6 -25.01 -4.91 6.86
C LYS A 6 -24.39 -5.66 5.67
N LYS A 7 -25.04 -5.57 4.50
CA LYS A 7 -24.48 -6.12 3.25
C LYS A 7 -23.15 -5.44 2.89
N LEU A 8 -23.10 -4.10 2.98
CA LEU A 8 -21.87 -3.34 2.70
C LEU A 8 -20.76 -3.66 3.71
N HIS A 9 -21.10 -3.76 5.02
CA HIS A 9 -20.15 -4.19 6.04
C HIS A 9 -19.55 -5.57 5.71
N ASN A 10 -20.38 -6.52 5.30
CA ASN A 10 -19.90 -7.84 4.89
C ASN A 10 -19.04 -7.76 3.64
N ALA A 11 -19.40 -6.93 2.66
CA ALA A 11 -18.58 -6.71 1.46
C ALA A 11 -17.19 -6.13 1.83
N CYS A 12 -17.13 -5.17 2.75
CA CYS A 12 -15.85 -4.64 3.24
C CYS A 12 -14.99 -5.72 3.93
N ASN A 13 -15.61 -6.62 4.70
CA ASN A 13 -14.90 -7.72 5.38
C ASN A 13 -14.43 -8.80 4.40
N THR A 14 -15.17 -9.06 3.33
CA THR A 14 -14.82 -10.05 2.31
C THR A 14 -13.90 -9.49 1.24
N ALA A 15 -13.87 -8.17 1.06
CA ALA A 15 -12.97 -7.52 0.14
C ALA A 15 -11.51 -7.77 0.54
N GLY A 16 -10.76 -8.37 -0.35
CA GLY A 16 -9.34 -8.60 -0.14
C GLY A 16 -8.53 -7.30 -0.19
N SER A 17 -7.24 -7.39 0.10
CA SER A 17 -6.32 -6.28 -0.16
C SER A 17 -5.98 -6.22 -1.65
N VAL A 18 -5.91 -5.02 -2.22
CA VAL A 18 -5.40 -4.83 -3.58
C VAL A 18 -3.90 -4.63 -3.53
N LYS A 19 -3.16 -5.51 -4.19
CA LYS A 19 -1.71 -5.41 -4.30
C LYS A 19 -1.35 -4.50 -5.47
N LYS A 20 -0.31 -3.68 -5.27
CA LYS A 20 0.28 -2.93 -6.37
C LYS A 20 0.91 -3.86 -7.39
N ALA A 21 0.80 -3.49 -8.64
CA ALA A 21 1.50 -4.19 -9.72
C ALA A 21 3.01 -4.09 -9.55
N THR A 22 3.74 -5.01 -10.18
CA THR A 22 5.19 -4.90 -10.29
C THR A 22 5.56 -3.62 -11.06
N LYS A 23 6.70 -3.04 -10.71
CA LYS A 23 7.21 -1.80 -11.32
C LYS A 23 7.27 -1.93 -12.85
N VAL A 24 6.57 -1.06 -13.54
CA VAL A 24 6.64 -0.96 -15.01
C VAL A 24 7.88 -0.17 -15.38
N LYS A 25 8.59 -0.59 -16.44
CA LYS A 25 9.79 0.11 -16.96
C LYS A 25 9.43 1.57 -17.28
N GLY A 26 10.14 2.51 -16.65
CA GLY A 26 9.89 3.95 -16.81
C GLY A 26 9.02 4.60 -15.72
N MET A 27 8.43 3.82 -14.81
CA MET A 27 7.74 4.36 -13.64
C MET A 27 8.63 4.31 -12.40
N HIS A 28 8.60 5.37 -11.61
CA HIS A 28 9.35 5.43 -10.33
C HIS A 28 8.61 4.76 -9.17
N PHE A 29 7.36 4.35 -9.37
CA PHE A 29 6.49 3.74 -8.35
C PHE A 29 5.78 2.50 -8.90
N ASN A 30 5.24 1.67 -8.02
CA ASN A 30 4.39 0.53 -8.36
C ASN A 30 2.94 1.00 -8.49
N PRO A 31 2.33 0.93 -9.69
CA PRO A 31 0.98 1.44 -9.87
C PRO A 31 -0.06 0.54 -9.20
N LEU A 32 -1.08 1.16 -8.61
CA LEU A 32 -2.31 0.49 -8.24
C LEU A 32 -3.21 0.43 -9.48
N LEU A 33 -3.32 -0.75 -10.09
CA LEU A 33 -4.06 -0.92 -11.34
C LEU A 33 -5.56 -0.75 -11.13
N HIS A 34 -6.21 -0.09 -12.08
CA HIS A 34 -7.66 0.10 -12.09
C HIS A 34 -8.41 -1.25 -12.08
N ASP A 35 -7.99 -2.18 -12.93
CA ASP A 35 -8.64 -3.47 -13.11
C ASP A 35 -8.55 -4.35 -11.86
N ASP A 36 -7.44 -4.30 -11.13
CA ASP A 36 -7.30 -5.05 -9.88
C ASP A 36 -8.24 -4.52 -8.78
N VAL A 37 -8.35 -3.18 -8.65
CA VAL A 37 -9.31 -2.57 -7.73
C VAL A 37 -10.72 -2.93 -8.12
N LEU A 38 -11.06 -2.81 -9.40
CA LEU A 38 -12.39 -3.10 -9.91
C LEU A 38 -12.77 -4.57 -9.69
N ARG A 39 -11.88 -5.50 -10.00
CA ARG A 39 -12.10 -6.94 -9.82
C ARG A 39 -12.42 -7.27 -8.35
N VAL A 40 -11.53 -6.88 -7.42
CA VAL A 40 -11.70 -7.16 -5.99
C VAL A 40 -12.99 -6.54 -5.45
N SER A 41 -13.29 -5.29 -5.88
CA SER A 41 -14.47 -4.57 -5.41
C SER A 41 -15.77 -5.19 -5.95
N MET A 42 -15.79 -5.54 -7.23
CA MET A 42 -16.98 -6.16 -7.84
C MET A 42 -17.26 -7.54 -7.27
N GLU A 43 -16.23 -8.37 -7.07
CA GLU A 43 -16.36 -9.67 -6.41
C GLU A 43 -17.00 -9.53 -5.01
N ALA A 44 -16.50 -8.57 -4.20
CA ALA A 44 -17.01 -8.34 -2.85
C ALA A 44 -18.45 -7.80 -2.85
N LEU A 45 -18.76 -6.80 -3.68
CA LEU A 45 -20.09 -6.19 -3.75
C LEU A 45 -21.13 -7.18 -4.28
N LEU A 46 -20.88 -7.79 -5.45
CA LEU A 46 -21.82 -8.73 -6.09
C LEU A 46 -22.06 -9.96 -5.22
N GLY A 47 -21.01 -10.50 -4.58
CA GLY A 47 -21.11 -11.63 -3.67
C GLY A 47 -21.97 -11.35 -2.44
N ASN A 48 -22.22 -10.07 -2.11
CA ASN A 48 -23.10 -9.64 -1.01
C ASN A 48 -24.43 -9.04 -1.48
N GLY A 49 -24.81 -9.24 -2.74
CA GLY A 49 -26.09 -8.75 -3.30
C GLY A 49 -26.14 -7.22 -3.42
N LEU A 50 -25.01 -6.59 -3.72
CA LEU A 50 -24.86 -5.16 -3.94
C LEU A 50 -24.41 -4.88 -5.36
N TYR A 51 -24.99 -3.85 -6.00
CA TYR A 51 -24.66 -3.48 -7.36
C TYR A 51 -24.27 -1.98 -7.46
N PRO A 52 -23.02 -1.66 -7.85
CA PRO A 52 -22.58 -0.27 -7.96
C PRO A 52 -22.90 0.32 -9.33
N THR A 53 -23.39 1.55 -9.34
CA THR A 53 -23.52 2.41 -10.53
C THR A 53 -22.70 3.68 -10.35
N CYS A 54 -22.13 4.21 -11.43
CA CYS A 54 -21.35 5.45 -11.39
C CYS A 54 -21.93 6.48 -12.35
N SER A 55 -22.01 7.72 -11.89
CA SER A 55 -22.24 8.91 -12.71
C SER A 55 -21.03 9.84 -12.62
N TYR A 56 -20.85 10.67 -13.64
CA TYR A 56 -19.69 11.55 -13.74
C TYR A 56 -20.09 12.97 -14.08
N VAL A 57 -19.41 13.92 -13.44
CA VAL A 57 -19.41 15.32 -13.83
C VAL A 57 -18.01 15.66 -14.32
N THR A 58 -17.92 16.36 -15.44
CA THR A 58 -16.64 16.71 -16.06
C THR A 58 -16.52 18.22 -16.17
N ASP A 59 -15.44 18.77 -15.62
CA ASP A 59 -14.99 20.14 -15.79
C ASP A 59 -13.69 20.18 -16.58
N VAL A 60 -13.51 21.25 -17.38
CA VAL A 60 -12.30 21.47 -18.18
C VAL A 60 -11.78 22.87 -17.91
N ASN A 61 -10.50 22.96 -17.59
CA ASN A 61 -9.78 24.23 -17.49
C ASN A 61 -8.57 24.23 -18.43
N ASP A 62 -7.81 25.33 -18.45
CA ASP A 62 -6.66 25.50 -19.35
C ASP A 62 -5.51 24.52 -19.14
N LYS A 63 -5.56 23.73 -18.07
CA LYS A 63 -4.46 22.84 -17.66
C LYS A 63 -4.83 21.35 -17.66
N CYS A 64 -6.09 21.02 -17.38
CA CYS A 64 -6.52 19.65 -17.23
C CYS A 64 -8.03 19.46 -17.37
N VAL A 65 -8.43 18.22 -17.57
CA VAL A 65 -9.80 17.75 -17.39
C VAL A 65 -9.95 17.26 -15.96
N ILE A 66 -10.99 17.70 -15.27
CA ILE A 66 -11.34 17.26 -13.91
C ILE A 66 -12.62 16.44 -14.01
N VAL A 67 -12.58 15.22 -13.47
CA VAL A 67 -13.75 14.34 -13.44
C VAL A 67 -14.07 13.99 -12.01
N THR A 68 -15.33 14.24 -11.61
CA THR A 68 -15.87 13.82 -10.32
C THR A 68 -16.82 12.65 -10.53
N CYS A 69 -16.57 11.54 -9.83
CA CYS A 69 -17.40 10.35 -9.82
C CYS A 69 -18.29 10.34 -8.57
N THR A 70 -19.58 10.13 -8.77
CA THR A 70 -20.54 9.75 -7.74
C THR A 70 -20.95 8.30 -7.95
N MET A 71 -20.73 7.44 -6.97
CA MET A 71 -21.11 6.03 -7.01
C MET A 71 -22.33 5.80 -6.12
N LYS A 72 -23.33 5.09 -6.63
CA LYS A 72 -24.44 4.55 -5.84
C LYS A 72 -24.28 3.03 -5.77
N ILE A 73 -24.32 2.49 -4.56
CA ILE A 73 -24.28 1.06 -4.30
C ILE A 73 -25.71 0.64 -3.94
N HIS A 74 -26.39 -0.03 -4.86
CA HIS A 74 -27.78 -0.47 -4.71
C HIS A 74 -27.86 -1.84 -4.06
N ASP A 75 -28.89 -2.03 -3.24
CA ASP A 75 -29.31 -3.36 -2.80
C ASP A 75 -30.06 -4.06 -3.95
N VAL A 76 -29.60 -5.22 -4.40
CA VAL A 76 -30.22 -5.97 -5.50
C VAL A 76 -31.65 -6.38 -5.17
N ASP A 77 -31.94 -6.67 -3.90
CA ASP A 77 -33.29 -7.06 -3.44
C ASP A 77 -34.24 -5.85 -3.27
N ALA A 78 -33.70 -4.62 -3.17
CA ALA A 78 -34.43 -3.37 -3.00
C ALA A 78 -33.69 -2.22 -3.70
N PRO A 79 -33.74 -2.08 -5.04
CA PRO A 79 -32.88 -1.19 -5.82
C PRO A 79 -33.01 0.31 -5.47
N ASP A 80 -34.14 0.73 -4.92
CA ASP A 80 -34.35 2.10 -4.44
C ASP A 80 -33.58 2.41 -3.14
N ASN A 81 -33.13 1.35 -2.47
CA ASN A 81 -32.27 1.45 -1.29
C ASN A 81 -30.80 1.42 -1.74
N PHE A 82 -30.09 2.53 -1.56
CA PHE A 82 -28.69 2.67 -1.96
C PHE A 82 -27.86 3.48 -0.96
N VAL A 83 -26.57 3.22 -0.96
CA VAL A 83 -25.55 4.05 -0.29
C VAL A 83 -24.82 4.86 -1.35
N MET A 84 -24.61 6.15 -1.09
CA MET A 84 -23.92 7.04 -2.02
C MET A 84 -22.49 7.31 -1.54
N ILE A 85 -21.53 7.19 -2.46
CA ILE A 85 -20.14 7.56 -2.30
C ILE A 85 -19.88 8.71 -3.28
N ASP A 86 -19.65 9.89 -2.76
CA ASP A 86 -19.57 11.11 -3.55
C ASP A 86 -18.19 11.76 -3.49
N GLY A 87 -17.94 12.73 -4.38
CA GLY A 87 -16.77 13.59 -4.36
C GLY A 87 -15.45 12.91 -4.80
N CYS A 88 -15.51 11.76 -5.43
CA CYS A 88 -14.31 11.06 -5.91
C CYS A 88 -13.77 11.70 -7.19
N THR A 89 -12.79 12.61 -7.04
CA THR A 89 -12.28 13.43 -8.12
C THR A 89 -10.91 12.95 -8.62
N ALA A 90 -10.69 13.04 -9.94
CA ALA A 90 -9.41 12.81 -10.59
C ALA A 90 -9.17 13.79 -11.74
N MET A 91 -7.90 13.97 -12.09
CA MET A 91 -7.48 14.84 -13.18
C MET A 91 -6.86 14.03 -14.31
N GLY A 92 -7.08 14.50 -15.55
CA GLY A 92 -6.47 13.99 -16.78
C GLY A 92 -5.89 15.10 -17.63
N GLY A 93 -5.05 14.75 -18.59
CA GLY A 93 -4.49 15.70 -19.55
C GLY A 93 -5.57 16.27 -20.50
N LEU A 94 -5.21 17.32 -21.24
CA LEU A 94 -6.08 17.89 -22.29
C LEU A 94 -5.98 17.14 -23.62
N ASP A 95 -5.34 15.98 -23.64
CA ASP A 95 -5.25 15.14 -24.82
C ASP A 95 -6.51 14.27 -25.02
N LYS A 96 -6.56 13.54 -26.13
CA LYS A 96 -7.70 12.67 -26.48
C LYS A 96 -7.97 11.53 -25.47
N PHE A 97 -7.06 11.23 -24.57
CA PHE A 97 -7.19 10.17 -23.57
C PHE A 97 -7.50 10.69 -22.17
N GLY A 98 -7.28 12.00 -21.92
CA GLY A 98 -7.31 12.58 -20.59
C GLY A 98 -8.63 12.40 -19.86
N THR A 99 -9.77 12.58 -20.54
CA THR A 99 -11.09 12.38 -19.94
C THR A 99 -11.28 10.92 -19.52
N GLY A 100 -10.94 9.96 -20.39
CA GLY A 100 -11.07 8.53 -20.08
C GLY A 100 -10.18 8.10 -18.93
N GLN A 101 -8.95 8.61 -18.88
CA GLN A 101 -8.03 8.37 -17.75
C GLN A 101 -8.60 8.95 -16.46
N ALA A 102 -9.06 10.21 -16.46
CA ALA A 102 -9.67 10.83 -15.28
C ALA A 102 -10.90 10.06 -14.78
N MET A 103 -11.80 9.62 -15.69
CA MET A 103 -12.96 8.78 -15.33
C MET A 103 -12.53 7.46 -14.67
N SER A 104 -11.54 6.79 -15.23
CA SER A 104 -11.03 5.52 -14.67
C SER A 104 -10.43 5.73 -13.27
N TYR A 105 -9.68 6.80 -13.06
CA TYR A 105 -9.11 7.11 -11.74
C TYR A 105 -10.19 7.52 -10.74
N ALA A 106 -11.13 8.40 -11.11
CA ALA A 106 -12.23 8.82 -10.25
C ALA A 106 -13.07 7.60 -9.80
N ARG A 107 -13.39 6.69 -10.73
CA ARG A 107 -14.08 5.42 -10.44
C ARG A 107 -13.28 4.54 -9.50
N LYS A 108 -11.98 4.40 -9.74
CA LYS A 108 -11.07 3.63 -8.86
C LYS A 108 -11.12 4.15 -7.43
N TYR A 109 -11.05 5.47 -7.23
CA TYR A 109 -11.14 6.10 -5.90
C TYR A 109 -12.50 5.87 -5.25
N ALA A 110 -13.59 5.88 -6.03
CA ALA A 110 -14.92 5.58 -5.50
C ALA A 110 -14.99 4.14 -4.93
N PHE A 111 -14.44 3.15 -5.61
CA PHE A 111 -14.37 1.78 -5.11
C PHE A 111 -13.46 1.63 -3.88
N LEU A 112 -12.31 2.27 -3.88
CA LEU A 112 -11.39 2.27 -2.72
C LEU A 112 -12.08 2.82 -1.48
N ASN A 113 -12.80 3.94 -1.62
CA ASN A 113 -13.52 4.59 -0.53
C ASN A 113 -14.73 3.76 -0.08
N ALA A 114 -15.50 3.20 -1.03
CA ALA A 114 -16.69 2.42 -0.73
C ALA A 114 -16.43 1.21 0.16
N LEU A 115 -15.32 0.54 -0.05
CA LEU A 115 -14.94 -0.70 0.65
C LEU A 115 -13.79 -0.54 1.64
N ASN A 116 -13.27 0.68 1.82
CA ASN A 116 -12.07 0.94 2.63
C ASN A 116 -10.93 -0.03 2.32
N LEU A 117 -10.66 -0.24 1.02
CA LEU A 117 -9.70 -1.24 0.58
C LEU A 117 -8.28 -0.91 1.05
N LYS A 118 -7.61 -1.91 1.61
CA LYS A 118 -6.20 -1.82 1.97
C LYS A 118 -5.35 -1.90 0.70
N THR A 119 -4.59 -0.86 0.42
CA THR A 119 -3.77 -0.74 -0.80
C THR A 119 -2.28 -0.91 -0.54
N GLY A 120 -1.85 -0.98 0.72
CA GLY A 120 -0.44 -0.97 1.10
C GLY A 120 0.27 0.36 0.81
N LEU A 121 -0.50 1.44 0.59
CA LEU A 121 0.04 2.79 0.34
C LEU A 121 0.90 3.31 1.49
N ASP A 122 0.62 2.86 2.72
CA ASP A 122 1.36 3.25 3.92
C ASP A 122 2.86 2.85 3.90
N LEU A 123 3.25 2.06 2.90
CA LEU A 123 4.63 1.63 2.68
C LEU A 123 5.31 2.41 1.55
N GLU A 124 4.64 3.41 0.94
CA GLU A 124 5.19 4.18 -0.18
C GLU A 124 5.86 5.46 0.27
N ASP A 125 7.00 5.68 -0.34
CA ASP A 125 7.65 6.96 -0.57
C ASP A 125 8.16 7.72 0.65
N GLY A 126 8.85 7.04 1.57
CA GLY A 126 9.64 7.77 2.58
C GLY A 126 8.80 8.66 3.52
N TYR A 127 7.48 8.60 3.41
CA TYR A 127 6.61 9.12 4.45
C TYR A 127 6.70 8.15 5.64
N ASN A 128 7.58 8.49 6.57
CA ASN A 128 7.53 7.96 7.92
C ASN A 128 6.25 8.50 8.56
N ALA A 129 5.10 7.96 8.18
CA ALA A 129 3.88 8.14 8.94
C ALA A 129 4.19 7.57 10.33
N THR A 130 4.42 8.45 11.29
CA THR A 130 4.51 8.05 12.69
C THR A 130 3.22 7.29 13.00
N PRO A 131 3.29 6.02 13.43
CA PRO A 131 2.07 5.27 13.70
C PRO A 131 1.22 6.07 14.66
N PHE A 132 -0.02 6.36 14.28
CA PHE A 132 -0.98 6.97 15.18
C PHE A 132 -1.13 6.03 16.37
N LYS A 133 -0.59 6.42 17.53
CA LYS A 133 -0.79 5.66 18.77
C LYS A 133 -2.26 5.80 19.14
N GLN A 134 -3.09 4.86 18.71
CA GLN A 134 -4.40 4.68 19.29
C GLN A 134 -4.20 4.31 20.76
N ASN A 135 -4.50 5.25 21.66
CA ASN A 135 -4.77 4.93 23.05
C ASN A 135 -6.14 4.24 23.11
N SER A 136 -6.21 2.99 22.74
CA SER A 136 -7.34 2.13 23.04
C SER A 136 -6.91 1.18 24.15
N ALA A 137 -7.39 1.46 25.33
CA ALA A 137 -7.54 0.48 26.38
C ALA A 137 -8.57 -0.56 25.91
N GLU A 138 -8.17 -1.50 25.09
CA GLU A 138 -8.89 -2.74 24.84
C GLU A 138 -7.92 -3.89 24.68
N LYS A 139 -8.26 -4.93 25.41
CA LYS A 139 -7.54 -6.18 25.66
C LYS A 139 -6.76 -6.68 24.44
N SER A 140 -5.49 -6.87 24.69
CA SER A 140 -4.58 -7.69 23.90
C SER A 140 -5.24 -8.99 23.40
N VAL A 141 -5.58 -9.01 22.10
CA VAL A 141 -5.50 -10.27 21.37
C VAL A 141 -4.00 -10.47 21.16
N GLU A 142 -3.45 -11.48 21.81
CA GLU A 142 -2.08 -11.89 21.70
C GLU A 142 -1.67 -11.92 20.23
N ALA A 143 -0.82 -10.98 19.85
CA ALA A 143 -0.03 -11.12 18.64
C ALA A 143 0.78 -12.41 18.83
N ASN A 144 0.47 -13.41 18.01
CA ASN A 144 1.17 -14.68 18.00
C ASN A 144 2.69 -14.42 17.93
N PRO A 145 3.48 -14.70 18.98
CA PRO A 145 4.90 -14.39 19.02
C PRO A 145 5.73 -15.51 18.38
N GLN A 146 5.30 -16.02 17.25
CA GLN A 146 5.86 -17.21 16.65
C GLN A 146 6.45 -16.96 15.26
N TYR A 147 7.30 -15.93 15.15
CA TYR A 147 8.38 -15.85 14.16
C TYR A 147 9.55 -15.08 14.79
N ALA A 148 10.01 -15.54 15.94
CA ALA A 148 11.40 -15.36 16.28
C ALA A 148 12.16 -16.26 15.29
N ASP A 149 12.87 -15.64 14.38
CA ASP A 149 13.71 -16.33 13.40
C ASP A 149 14.97 -16.78 14.15
N ASP A 150 14.90 -17.95 14.81
CA ASP A 150 15.96 -18.53 15.63
C ASP A 150 17.27 -18.81 14.83
N ASN A 151 17.27 -18.52 13.51
CA ASN A 151 18.38 -18.80 12.63
C ASN A 151 19.25 -17.59 12.25
N VAL A 152 18.83 -16.33 12.54
CA VAL A 152 19.62 -15.14 12.20
C VAL A 152 19.59 -14.13 13.33
N ASP A 153 20.74 -13.93 13.99
CA ASP A 153 20.90 -12.88 14.99
C ASP A 153 21.14 -11.51 14.31
N VAL A 154 20.03 -10.78 14.14
CA VAL A 154 20.02 -9.46 13.50
C VAL A 154 20.83 -8.44 14.32
N GLU A 155 20.81 -8.52 15.65
CA GLU A 155 21.56 -7.59 16.50
C GLU A 155 23.06 -7.88 16.44
N GLU A 156 23.47 -9.14 16.33
CA GLU A 156 24.87 -9.49 16.07
C GLU A 156 25.35 -8.87 14.76
N ILE A 157 24.61 -9.04 13.65
CA ILE A 157 24.99 -8.49 12.34
C ILE A 157 25.13 -6.98 12.42
N LYS A 158 24.17 -6.28 13.04
CA LYS A 158 24.19 -4.82 13.23
C LYS A 158 25.38 -4.37 14.09
N GLY A 159 25.67 -5.11 15.15
CA GLY A 159 26.82 -4.86 16.02
C GLY A 159 28.15 -5.00 15.26
N GLN A 160 28.30 -6.07 14.50
CA GLN A 160 29.51 -6.32 13.70
C GLN A 160 29.72 -5.23 12.64
N ILE A 161 28.66 -4.78 11.96
CA ILE A 161 28.74 -3.67 11.00
C ILE A 161 29.20 -2.39 11.68
N LYS A 162 28.58 -2.00 12.81
CA LYS A 162 28.93 -0.76 13.55
C LYS A 162 30.36 -0.74 14.08
N ASN A 163 30.93 -1.89 14.38
CA ASN A 163 32.28 -2.01 14.94
C ASN A 163 33.39 -1.94 13.88
N THR A 164 33.09 -1.95 12.59
CA THR A 164 34.09 -1.81 11.54
C THR A 164 34.67 -0.39 11.51
N LYS A 165 35.99 -0.29 11.30
CA LYS A 165 36.71 0.99 11.27
C LYS A 165 37.21 1.34 9.87
N THR A 166 37.24 0.40 8.95
CA THR A 166 37.66 0.58 7.56
C THR A 166 36.64 -0.04 6.60
N ILE A 167 36.68 0.40 5.34
CA ILE A 167 35.80 -0.12 4.30
C ILE A 167 36.10 -1.59 3.99
N GLU A 168 37.36 -2.03 4.11
CA GLU A 168 37.76 -3.42 3.93
C GLU A 168 37.13 -4.31 5.00
N GLN A 169 37.19 -3.88 6.29
CA GLN A 169 36.55 -4.60 7.39
C GLN A 169 35.03 -4.68 7.18
N PHE A 170 34.41 -3.58 6.76
CA PHE A 170 32.99 -3.55 6.44
C PHE A 170 32.60 -4.55 5.35
N ASN A 171 33.38 -4.63 4.26
CA ASN A 171 33.16 -5.59 3.17
C ASN A 171 33.35 -7.04 3.63
N LEU A 172 34.31 -7.31 4.50
CA LEU A 172 34.51 -8.64 5.12
C LEU A 172 33.29 -9.07 5.96
N VAL A 173 32.76 -8.15 6.79
CA VAL A 173 31.55 -8.42 7.57
C VAL A 173 30.37 -8.71 6.66
N ARG A 174 30.13 -7.92 5.61
CA ARG A 174 29.06 -8.17 4.64
C ARG A 174 29.21 -9.52 3.93
N SER A 175 30.42 -9.91 3.60
CA SER A 175 30.68 -11.21 2.99
C SER A 175 30.42 -12.36 3.96
N LYS A 176 30.83 -12.22 5.23
CA LYS A 176 30.60 -13.20 6.29
C LYS A 176 29.11 -13.50 6.49
N TYR A 177 28.27 -12.47 6.48
CA TYR A 177 26.83 -12.58 6.75
C TYR A 177 25.96 -12.63 5.49
N LYS A 178 26.55 -12.83 4.31
CA LYS A 178 25.85 -12.78 3.01
C LYS A 178 24.62 -13.69 2.95
N ASP A 179 24.76 -14.93 3.38
CA ASP A 179 23.68 -15.93 3.31
C ASP A 179 22.56 -15.62 4.28
N GLN A 180 22.90 -15.16 5.49
CA GLN A 180 21.92 -14.70 6.48
C GLN A 180 21.17 -13.47 6.02
N ILE A 181 21.86 -12.50 5.40
CA ILE A 181 21.23 -11.31 4.79
C ILE A 181 20.30 -11.73 3.64
N GLN A 182 20.71 -12.68 2.79
CA GLN A 182 19.82 -13.20 1.75
C GLN A 182 18.61 -13.94 2.30
N TYR A 183 18.77 -14.68 3.40
CA TYR A 183 17.65 -15.29 4.09
C TYR A 183 16.67 -14.26 4.62
N LEU A 184 17.15 -13.15 5.23
CA LEU A 184 16.31 -12.05 5.70
C LEU A 184 15.55 -11.37 4.57
N ILE A 185 16.16 -11.19 3.39
CA ILE A 185 15.49 -10.62 2.20
C ILE A 185 14.26 -11.45 1.83
N LYS A 186 14.35 -12.78 1.92
CA LYS A 186 13.29 -13.69 1.50
C LYS A 186 12.22 -13.88 2.56
N ASN A 187 12.60 -13.90 3.85
CA ASN A 187 11.75 -14.38 4.93
C ASN A 187 11.39 -13.30 5.96
N ASN A 188 12.24 -12.27 6.15
CA ASN A 188 12.02 -11.21 7.14
C ASN A 188 12.50 -9.85 6.62
N LEU A 189 11.72 -9.25 5.73
CA LEU A 189 12.06 -7.98 5.08
C LEU A 189 12.22 -6.82 6.08
N ARG A 190 11.52 -6.87 7.23
CA ARG A 190 11.65 -5.86 8.29
C ARG A 190 13.03 -5.90 8.94
N ALA A 191 13.49 -7.10 9.29
CA ALA A 191 14.81 -7.31 9.85
C ALA A 191 15.92 -6.96 8.84
N TYR A 192 15.74 -7.34 7.57
CA TYR A 192 16.65 -6.94 6.49
C TYR A 192 16.80 -5.42 6.37
N ARG A 193 15.71 -4.67 6.40
CA ARG A 193 15.76 -3.19 6.34
C ARG A 193 16.58 -2.60 7.47
N GLN A 194 16.41 -3.10 8.70
CA GLN A 194 17.20 -2.61 9.83
C GLN A 194 18.70 -2.82 9.65
N VAL A 195 19.12 -3.95 9.07
CA VAL A 195 20.52 -4.23 8.75
C VAL A 195 21.00 -3.34 7.61
N SER A 196 20.18 -3.17 6.56
CA SER A 196 20.52 -2.36 5.38
C SER A 196 20.71 -0.89 5.72
N ASP A 197 19.82 -0.28 6.51
CA ASP A 197 19.88 1.12 6.91
C ASP A 197 21.15 1.42 7.73
N ILE A 198 21.52 0.49 8.62
CA ILE A 198 22.75 0.62 9.40
C ILE A 198 23.99 0.46 8.49
N ALA A 199 23.95 -0.50 7.57
CA ALA A 199 25.04 -0.73 6.64
C ALA A 199 25.28 0.47 5.73
N GLU A 200 24.23 1.08 5.21
CA GLU A 200 24.31 2.26 4.35
C GLU A 200 24.87 3.47 5.13
N THR A 201 24.28 3.77 6.28
CA THR A 201 24.72 4.88 7.13
C THR A 201 26.18 4.73 7.54
N HIS A 202 26.60 3.51 7.89
CA HIS A 202 27.98 3.24 8.33
C HIS A 202 28.97 3.29 7.18
N SER A 203 28.63 2.80 6.00
CA SER A 203 29.50 2.88 4.82
C SER A 203 29.78 4.31 4.37
N ILE A 204 28.78 5.20 4.47
CA ILE A 204 28.95 6.64 4.21
C ILE A 204 29.97 7.26 5.18
N LYS A 205 29.86 6.93 6.47
CA LYS A 205 30.80 7.42 7.50
C LYS A 205 32.25 6.96 7.27
N LEU A 206 32.42 5.69 6.86
CA LEU A 206 33.75 5.15 6.59
C LEU A 206 34.39 5.81 5.37
N ASN A 207 33.61 6.08 4.32
CA ASN A 207 34.10 6.75 3.11
C ASN A 207 34.45 8.22 3.35
N THR A 208 33.72 8.92 4.22
CA THR A 208 34.00 10.33 4.57
C THR A 208 35.23 10.48 5.47
N ASN A 209 35.49 9.51 6.33
CA ASN A 209 36.67 9.53 7.24
C ASN A 209 37.96 9.06 6.57
N GLY A 210 37.89 8.37 5.45
CA GLY A 210 39.07 7.91 4.68
C GLY A 210 39.66 8.95 3.72
N GLN A 211 39.06 10.13 3.63
CA GLN A 211 39.52 11.25 2.79
C GLN A 211 40.22 12.38 3.56
N ARG A 212 40.61 12.14 4.82
CA ARG A 212 41.41 13.08 5.60
C ARG A 212 42.81 12.55 5.89
#